data_b42b4e39384c65fd1a8391b8e92da30c
#
_entry.id   b42b4e39384c65fd1a8391b8e92da30c
#
_cell.length_a   1.000
_cell.length_b   1.000
_cell.length_c   1.000
_cell.angle_alpha   90.00
_cell.angle_beta   90.00
_cell.angle_gamma   90.00
#
_symmetry.space_group_name_H-M   'P 1'
#
loop_
_entity.id
_entity.type
_entity.pdbx_description
1 polymer ?
#
loop_
_entity_poly.entity_id
_entity_poly.type
_entity_poly.pdbx_seq_one_letter_code
_entity_poly.pdbx_strand_id
1 'polypeptide(L)'
;MTSSKQKWLVSSLMGSLLLAGCSLAPEYQPAKVIVPVKFKESDPKLEDSNWKIAQPADAQSRGEWWRVFNDPLLNELEQQAIAGNQNLKAAAANIQASRALRSAAQAERLPSIGAGFGPTRQKPSPASLGLDDNAHTSAQTLWRAQASVSYELDLFGRIASNVNAATADVQQQEALYQSALLALQADVAQGYFLIRQLDAEQVIYNRTIKLLGETRDLVQTRFRNGLVSELDVSRAQTELATAQTNALTIARNRTTAEHALAVLLGKTPADFNLAAQPLATNSIRLPAGLPSTLLERRPDIAAAERAMAADNARIGIARAAFFPKLDLTGALGYESSTLGDLGKWSSRTFLLGPVAGTILSLPLFDGGQRKAGVAQARAAYEESVANYRQTVLNAFREVENGLSDQRILDQQIQAQNQALSSSRHANQLSHLRYREGAISYLDVIDSDRTILQQEQLSAQLNGSRMMASVDLIRALGGGWYDAESSLKTKS
;
A
#
# COMPACT_ATOMS: atom_id res chain seq x y z
N MET A 1 -52.98 10.67 -45.13
CA MET A 1 -51.75 9.78 -45.05
C MET A 1 -50.64 10.28 -44.17
N THR A 2 -50.89 11.05 -43.09
CA THR A 2 -49.89 11.69 -42.22
C THR A 2 -49.80 11.10 -40.81
N SER A 3 -50.69 10.17 -40.42
CA SER A 3 -50.76 9.63 -39.03
C SER A 3 -49.80 8.47 -38.72
N SER A 4 -49.33 7.72 -39.70
CA SER A 4 -48.51 6.53 -39.48
C SER A 4 -47.02 6.85 -39.22
N LYS A 5 -46.49 7.84 -39.94
CA LYS A 5 -45.07 8.26 -39.76
C LYS A 5 -44.81 8.99 -38.42
N GLN A 6 -45.80 9.67 -37.89
CA GLN A 6 -45.71 10.32 -36.59
C GLN A 6 -45.70 9.29 -35.43
N LYS A 7 -46.47 8.22 -35.53
CA LYS A 7 -46.46 7.14 -34.53
C LYS A 7 -45.14 6.39 -34.51
N TRP A 8 -44.46 6.18 -35.63
CA TRP A 8 -43.14 5.54 -35.72
C TRP A 8 -42.03 6.45 -35.16
N LEU A 9 -42.09 7.74 -35.41
CA LEU A 9 -41.14 8.73 -34.84
C LEU A 9 -41.27 8.86 -33.31
N VAL A 10 -42.50 8.86 -32.80
CA VAL A 10 -42.75 8.92 -31.35
C VAL A 10 -42.32 7.61 -30.68
N SER A 11 -42.58 6.46 -31.27
CA SER A 11 -42.08 5.17 -30.75
C SER A 11 -40.56 5.04 -30.81
N SER A 12 -39.92 5.56 -31.86
CA SER A 12 -38.44 5.59 -31.95
C SER A 12 -37.81 6.57 -30.94
N LEU A 13 -38.45 7.76 -30.72
CA LEU A 13 -37.99 8.72 -29.74
C LEU A 13 -38.21 8.20 -28.30
N MET A 14 -39.30 7.51 -28.04
CA MET A 14 -39.59 6.88 -26.75
C MET A 14 -38.66 5.69 -26.48
N GLY A 15 -38.26 4.95 -27.51
CA GLY A 15 -37.25 3.87 -27.45
C GLY A 15 -35.84 4.40 -27.15
N SER A 16 -35.47 5.53 -27.74
CA SER A 16 -34.16 6.16 -27.49
C SER A 16 -34.05 6.86 -26.11
N LEU A 17 -35.15 7.35 -25.55
CA LEU A 17 -35.21 7.88 -24.18
C LEU A 17 -35.10 6.76 -23.10
N LEU A 18 -35.50 5.53 -23.42
CA LEU A 18 -35.40 4.37 -22.52
C LEU A 18 -33.96 3.78 -22.48
N LEU A 19 -33.11 4.11 -23.45
CA LEU A 19 -31.71 3.66 -23.50
C LEU A 19 -30.71 4.55 -22.76
N ALA A 20 -31.11 5.73 -22.35
CA ALA A 20 -30.33 6.57 -21.44
C ALA A 20 -30.55 6.06 -20.01
N GLY A 21 -29.89 4.96 -19.64
CA GLY A 21 -29.93 4.39 -18.29
C GLY A 21 -29.62 5.47 -17.25
N CYS A 22 -30.62 5.88 -16.48
CA CYS A 22 -30.47 6.86 -15.41
C CYS A 22 -29.66 6.24 -14.26
N SER A 23 -28.37 6.54 -14.18
CA SER A 23 -27.60 6.19 -12.99
C SER A 23 -28.13 6.96 -11.77
N LEU A 24 -28.51 6.24 -10.72
CA LEU A 24 -28.95 6.81 -9.43
C LEU A 24 -27.79 7.07 -8.46
N ALA A 25 -26.57 6.75 -8.87
CA ALA A 25 -25.38 7.09 -8.13
C ALA A 25 -25.23 8.64 -8.10
N PRO A 26 -24.84 9.22 -6.96
CA PRO A 26 -24.43 10.62 -6.95
C PRO A 26 -23.25 10.82 -7.91
N GLU A 27 -23.19 11.99 -8.56
CA GLU A 27 -22.00 12.35 -9.34
C GLU A 27 -20.79 12.35 -8.41
N TYR A 28 -19.78 11.55 -8.78
CA TYR A 28 -18.56 11.46 -7.98
C TYR A 28 -17.74 12.75 -8.13
N GLN A 29 -17.41 13.36 -7.02
CA GLN A 29 -16.47 14.47 -6.95
C GLN A 29 -15.45 14.17 -5.86
N PRO A 30 -14.14 14.29 -6.17
CA PRO A 30 -13.11 14.12 -5.14
C PRO A 30 -13.34 15.08 -3.97
N ALA A 31 -13.16 14.58 -2.74
CA ALA A 31 -13.36 15.39 -1.55
C ALA A 31 -12.34 16.54 -1.52
N LYS A 32 -12.83 17.75 -1.24
CA LYS A 32 -11.96 18.91 -1.09
C LYS A 32 -11.05 18.73 0.12
N VAL A 33 -9.76 18.97 -0.08
CA VAL A 33 -8.73 18.99 0.95
C VAL A 33 -8.05 20.36 0.91
N ILE A 34 -7.74 20.90 2.09
CA ILE A 34 -6.96 22.14 2.19
C ILE A 34 -5.51 21.77 1.94
N VAL A 35 -4.96 22.22 0.83
CA VAL A 35 -3.55 22.05 0.48
C VAL A 35 -2.80 23.32 0.85
N PRO A 36 -1.75 23.28 1.69
CA PRO A 36 -0.95 24.45 2.01
C PRO A 36 -0.24 24.97 0.75
N VAL A 37 0.03 26.28 0.72
CA VAL A 37 0.70 26.93 -0.40
C VAL A 37 2.14 26.43 -0.54
N LYS A 38 2.79 26.20 0.59
CA LYS A 38 4.19 25.71 0.70
C LYS A 38 4.35 24.88 1.94
N PHE A 39 5.38 24.06 1.97
CA PHE A 39 5.81 23.41 3.21
C PHE A 39 6.43 24.44 4.16
N LYS A 40 6.12 24.32 5.45
CA LYS A 40 6.65 25.21 6.49
C LYS A 40 8.18 25.08 6.61
N GLU A 41 8.69 23.86 6.49
CA GLU A 41 10.10 23.52 6.67
C GLU A 41 10.91 23.55 5.35
N SER A 42 10.31 24.00 4.21
CA SER A 42 11.03 24.16 2.95
C SER A 42 12.09 25.26 3.03
N ASP A 43 13.23 25.06 2.33
CA ASP A 43 14.26 26.10 2.20
C ASP A 43 13.77 27.18 1.21
N PRO A 44 13.66 28.46 1.64
CA PRO A 44 13.22 29.54 0.77
C PRO A 44 14.04 29.74 -0.50
N LYS A 45 15.29 29.23 -0.53
CA LYS A 45 16.20 29.34 -1.69
C LYS A 45 15.93 28.29 -2.79
N LEU A 46 15.08 27.28 -2.53
CA LEU A 46 14.77 26.18 -3.43
C LEU A 46 13.31 26.24 -3.95
N GLU A 47 12.58 27.32 -3.68
CA GLU A 47 11.17 27.48 -4.07
C GLU A 47 11.03 27.77 -5.57
N ASP A 48 10.43 26.82 -6.31
CA ASP A 48 9.94 27.04 -7.67
C ASP A 48 8.47 27.50 -7.61
N SER A 49 8.16 28.69 -8.15
CA SER A 49 6.90 29.42 -7.90
C SER A 49 5.73 29.00 -8.81
N ASN A 50 5.81 27.90 -9.53
CA ASN A 50 4.81 27.49 -10.51
C ASN A 50 3.68 26.65 -9.89
N TRP A 51 2.53 27.29 -9.61
CA TRP A 51 1.31 26.63 -9.20
C TRP A 51 0.69 25.79 -10.32
N LYS A 52 0.36 24.53 -10.02
CA LYS A 52 -0.34 23.60 -10.91
C LYS A 52 -1.49 22.94 -10.14
N ILE A 53 -2.65 22.78 -10.82
CA ILE A 53 -3.74 21.95 -10.28
C ILE A 53 -3.28 20.48 -10.31
N ALA A 54 -3.41 19.79 -9.18
CA ALA A 54 -3.02 18.39 -9.03
C ALA A 54 -3.84 17.50 -9.99
N GLN A 55 -3.16 16.68 -10.78
CA GLN A 55 -3.76 15.62 -11.60
C GLN A 55 -3.17 14.28 -11.17
N PRO A 56 -3.99 13.23 -10.97
CA PRO A 56 -3.50 11.91 -10.56
C PRO A 56 -2.42 11.41 -11.52
N ALA A 57 -1.28 11.06 -10.94
CA ALA A 57 -0.12 10.51 -11.67
C ALA A 57 0.44 9.25 -10.98
N ASP A 58 -0.39 8.58 -10.21
CA ASP A 58 -0.10 7.36 -9.45
C ASP A 58 0.30 6.17 -10.33
N ALA A 59 -0.18 6.13 -11.58
CA ALA A 59 0.17 5.11 -12.55
C ALA A 59 1.56 5.30 -13.20
N GLN A 60 2.23 6.45 -13.02
CA GLN A 60 3.56 6.68 -13.57
C GLN A 60 4.61 5.88 -12.80
N SER A 61 5.51 5.21 -13.54
CA SER A 61 6.65 4.52 -12.92
C SER A 61 7.51 5.51 -12.14
N ARG A 62 7.79 5.17 -10.88
CA ARG A 62 8.61 5.99 -9.97
C ARG A 62 10.10 5.86 -10.20
N GLY A 63 10.50 4.98 -11.13
CA GLY A 63 11.90 4.69 -11.43
C GLY A 63 12.63 4.04 -10.25
N GLU A 64 13.94 3.90 -10.43
CA GLU A 64 14.83 3.34 -9.41
C GLU A 64 15.40 4.48 -8.55
N TRP A 65 14.56 5.09 -7.71
CA TRP A 65 14.89 6.30 -6.92
C TRP A 65 16.11 6.12 -6.00
N TRP A 66 16.36 4.87 -5.54
CA TRP A 66 17.51 4.55 -4.69
C TRP A 66 18.86 4.72 -5.39
N ARG A 67 18.89 4.84 -6.71
CA ARG A 67 20.13 5.12 -7.47
C ARG A 67 20.76 6.46 -7.13
N VAL A 68 20.01 7.38 -6.53
CA VAL A 68 20.55 8.68 -6.03
C VAL A 68 21.66 8.46 -4.99
N PHE A 69 21.69 7.32 -4.31
CA PHE A 69 22.70 6.96 -3.34
C PHE A 69 24.03 6.48 -3.99
N ASN A 70 24.06 6.22 -5.29
CA ASN A 70 25.20 5.74 -6.04
C ASN A 70 25.87 4.49 -5.42
N ASP A 71 25.06 3.57 -4.90
CA ASP A 71 25.51 2.34 -4.27
C ASP A 71 25.06 1.12 -5.10
N PRO A 72 26.01 0.44 -5.80
CA PRO A 72 25.68 -0.71 -6.65
C PRO A 72 25.08 -1.89 -5.86
N LEU A 73 25.50 -2.07 -4.61
CA LEU A 73 24.99 -3.17 -3.78
C LEU A 73 23.56 -2.90 -3.32
N LEU A 74 23.23 -1.65 -2.97
CA LEU A 74 21.85 -1.25 -2.71
C LEU A 74 20.97 -1.49 -3.93
N ASN A 75 21.45 -1.16 -5.14
CA ASN A 75 20.71 -1.41 -6.38
C ASN A 75 20.39 -2.91 -6.56
N GLU A 76 21.34 -3.78 -6.27
CA GLU A 76 21.15 -5.23 -6.37
C GLU A 76 20.14 -5.74 -5.32
N LEU A 77 20.23 -5.27 -4.08
CA LEU A 77 19.32 -5.65 -3.00
C LEU A 77 17.87 -5.22 -3.32
N GLU A 78 17.67 -4.04 -3.84
CA GLU A 78 16.36 -3.54 -4.26
C GLU A 78 15.73 -4.42 -5.36
N GLN A 79 16.51 -4.79 -6.37
CA GLN A 79 16.03 -5.68 -7.43
C GLN A 79 15.70 -7.07 -6.88
N GLN A 80 16.52 -7.61 -5.98
CA GLN A 80 16.25 -8.89 -5.32
C GLN A 80 14.95 -8.82 -4.49
N ALA A 81 14.73 -7.72 -3.75
CA ALA A 81 13.52 -7.53 -2.96
C ALA A 81 12.26 -7.48 -3.84
N ILE A 82 12.28 -6.71 -4.92
CA ILE A 82 11.15 -6.62 -5.86
C ILE A 82 10.81 -8.00 -6.44
N ALA A 83 11.80 -8.82 -6.78
CA ALA A 83 11.59 -10.15 -7.34
C ALA A 83 11.16 -11.19 -6.30
N GLY A 84 11.71 -11.11 -5.07
CA GLY A 84 11.61 -12.14 -4.04
C GLY A 84 10.50 -11.95 -3.02
N ASN A 85 10.12 -10.69 -2.71
CA ASN A 85 9.27 -10.37 -1.57
C ASN A 85 7.88 -11.00 -1.65
N GLN A 86 7.49 -11.73 -0.58
CA GLN A 86 6.22 -12.46 -0.56
C GLN A 86 5.01 -11.54 -0.33
N ASN A 87 5.17 -10.45 0.43
CA ASN A 87 4.08 -9.47 0.64
C ASN A 87 3.74 -8.75 -0.67
N LEU A 88 4.74 -8.45 -1.50
CA LEU A 88 4.51 -7.84 -2.80
C LEU A 88 3.79 -8.81 -3.76
N LYS A 89 4.13 -10.10 -3.71
CA LYS A 89 3.41 -11.16 -4.46
C LYS A 89 1.96 -11.30 -3.99
N ALA A 90 1.72 -11.22 -2.67
CA ALA A 90 0.37 -11.22 -2.11
C ALA A 90 -0.45 -10.00 -2.60
N ALA A 91 0.14 -8.81 -2.61
CA ALA A 91 -0.49 -7.60 -3.14
C ALA A 91 -0.82 -7.74 -4.64
N ALA A 92 0.07 -8.35 -5.44
CA ALA A 92 -0.20 -8.65 -6.86
C ALA A 92 -1.36 -9.65 -7.02
N ALA A 93 -1.47 -10.66 -6.15
CA ALA A 93 -2.59 -11.61 -6.15
C ALA A 93 -3.92 -10.91 -5.80
N ASN A 94 -3.92 -9.93 -4.89
CA ASN A 94 -5.11 -9.13 -4.56
C ASN A 94 -5.63 -8.33 -5.76
N ILE A 95 -4.75 -7.82 -6.63
CA ILE A 95 -5.16 -7.19 -7.90
C ILE A 95 -5.89 -8.22 -8.78
N GLN A 96 -5.37 -9.45 -8.91
CA GLN A 96 -6.02 -10.48 -9.73
C GLN A 96 -7.39 -10.88 -9.15
N ALA A 97 -7.49 -11.00 -7.83
CA ALA A 97 -8.77 -11.27 -7.16
C ALA A 97 -9.79 -10.16 -7.43
N SER A 98 -9.42 -8.89 -7.31
CA SER A 98 -10.29 -7.75 -7.60
C SER A 98 -10.69 -7.69 -9.09
N ARG A 99 -9.77 -8.02 -10.01
CA ARG A 99 -10.09 -8.12 -11.45
C ARG A 99 -11.10 -9.22 -11.74
N ALA A 100 -11.00 -10.35 -11.04
CA ALA A 100 -11.99 -11.44 -11.16
C ALA A 100 -13.36 -11.00 -10.63
N LEU A 101 -13.41 -10.28 -9.49
CA LEU A 101 -14.66 -9.72 -8.95
C LEU A 101 -15.27 -8.68 -9.91
N ARG A 102 -14.46 -7.81 -10.53
CA ARG A 102 -14.94 -6.90 -11.57
C ARG A 102 -15.52 -7.67 -12.77
N SER A 103 -14.85 -8.73 -13.20
CA SER A 103 -15.36 -9.57 -14.30
C SER A 103 -16.68 -10.24 -13.94
N ALA A 104 -16.86 -10.67 -12.68
CA ALA A 104 -18.13 -11.20 -12.18
C ALA A 104 -19.23 -10.12 -12.19
N ALA A 105 -18.94 -8.90 -11.75
CA ALA A 105 -19.88 -7.78 -11.83
C ALA A 105 -20.22 -7.42 -13.28
N GLN A 106 -19.27 -7.47 -14.20
CA GLN A 106 -19.50 -7.26 -15.63
C GLN A 106 -20.37 -8.35 -16.25
N ALA A 107 -20.25 -9.59 -15.77
CA ALA A 107 -21.08 -10.71 -16.24
C ALA A 107 -22.57 -10.53 -15.93
N GLU A 108 -22.93 -9.76 -14.88
CA GLU A 108 -24.33 -9.40 -14.60
C GLU A 108 -24.99 -8.59 -15.73
N ARG A 109 -24.20 -7.98 -16.64
CA ARG A 109 -24.70 -7.28 -17.85
C ARG A 109 -25.15 -8.24 -18.96
N LEU A 110 -24.88 -9.51 -18.81
CA LEU A 110 -25.19 -10.53 -19.81
C LEU A 110 -26.27 -11.48 -19.29
N PRO A 111 -27.09 -12.08 -20.19
CA PRO A 111 -28.01 -13.14 -19.79
C PRO A 111 -27.28 -14.32 -19.18
N SER A 112 -27.83 -14.89 -18.12
CA SER A 112 -27.42 -16.19 -17.60
C SER A 112 -28.22 -17.31 -18.27
N ILE A 113 -27.53 -18.37 -18.68
CA ILE A 113 -28.15 -19.56 -19.30
C ILE A 113 -27.83 -20.74 -18.39
N GLY A 114 -28.88 -21.45 -17.96
CA GLY A 114 -28.76 -22.65 -17.17
C GLY A 114 -29.44 -23.84 -17.83
N ALA A 115 -29.06 -25.05 -17.48
CA ALA A 115 -29.78 -26.26 -17.83
C ALA A 115 -30.14 -27.03 -16.56
N GLY A 116 -31.35 -27.54 -16.50
CA GLY A 116 -31.86 -28.28 -15.36
C GLY A 116 -32.58 -29.56 -15.81
N PHE A 117 -32.45 -30.62 -15.00
CA PHE A 117 -33.16 -31.84 -15.12
C PHE A 117 -33.69 -32.29 -13.74
N GLY A 118 -34.95 -32.69 -13.69
CA GLY A 118 -35.52 -33.24 -12.48
C GLY A 118 -37.02 -33.38 -12.45
N PRO A 119 -37.58 -34.13 -11.50
CA PRO A 119 -39.03 -34.26 -11.30
C PRO A 119 -39.57 -33.07 -10.48
N THR A 120 -40.76 -32.61 -10.85
CA THR A 120 -41.57 -31.69 -10.02
C THR A 120 -42.92 -32.35 -9.77
N ARG A 121 -43.34 -32.48 -8.51
CA ARG A 121 -44.69 -32.96 -8.18
C ARG A 121 -45.61 -31.77 -7.94
N GLN A 122 -46.66 -31.67 -8.77
CA GLN A 122 -47.60 -30.56 -8.68
C GLN A 122 -49.06 -31.08 -8.78
N LYS A 123 -49.98 -30.35 -8.20
CA LYS A 123 -51.42 -30.50 -8.41
C LYS A 123 -51.91 -29.20 -9.04
N PRO A 124 -52.21 -29.16 -10.33
CA PRO A 124 -52.77 -27.96 -10.95
C PRO A 124 -54.18 -27.70 -10.43
N SER A 125 -54.61 -26.43 -10.36
CA SER A 125 -55.99 -26.10 -10.06
C SER A 125 -56.90 -26.37 -11.27
N PRO A 126 -58.18 -26.72 -11.11
CA PRO A 126 -59.12 -26.86 -12.21
C PRO A 126 -59.14 -25.65 -13.13
N ALA A 127 -59.16 -24.45 -12.54
CA ALA A 127 -59.13 -23.19 -13.30
C ALA A 127 -57.87 -23.01 -14.14
N SER A 128 -56.68 -23.49 -13.71
CA SER A 128 -55.43 -23.42 -14.48
C SER A 128 -55.43 -24.32 -15.74
N LEU A 129 -56.32 -25.32 -15.76
CA LEU A 129 -56.52 -26.24 -16.88
C LEU A 129 -57.75 -25.87 -17.71
N GLY A 130 -58.46 -24.77 -17.40
CA GLY A 130 -59.70 -24.38 -18.05
C GLY A 130 -60.86 -25.36 -17.83
N LEU A 131 -60.83 -26.08 -16.69
CA LEU A 131 -61.85 -27.02 -16.28
C LEU A 131 -62.88 -26.32 -15.32
N ASP A 132 -64.10 -26.93 -15.23
CA ASP A 132 -65.11 -26.46 -14.30
C ASP A 132 -64.63 -26.52 -12.85
N ASP A 133 -65.20 -25.65 -11.99
CA ASP A 133 -64.79 -25.49 -10.57
C ASP A 133 -64.91 -26.81 -9.78
N ASN A 134 -65.80 -27.69 -10.14
CA ASN A 134 -66.03 -28.99 -9.52
C ASN A 134 -65.14 -30.12 -10.09
N ALA A 135 -64.28 -29.85 -11.05
CA ALA A 135 -63.44 -30.86 -11.63
C ALA A 135 -62.34 -31.30 -10.64
N HIS A 136 -62.12 -32.58 -10.53
CA HIS A 136 -61.09 -33.16 -9.66
C HIS A 136 -59.75 -33.26 -10.46
N THR A 137 -58.73 -32.52 -9.98
CA THR A 137 -57.39 -32.71 -10.47
C THR A 137 -56.56 -33.54 -9.49
N SER A 138 -55.72 -34.43 -10.03
CA SER A 138 -54.82 -35.25 -9.23
C SER A 138 -53.39 -34.67 -9.18
N ALA A 139 -52.65 -34.95 -8.15
CA ALA A 139 -51.23 -34.60 -8.09
C ALA A 139 -50.46 -35.51 -9.03
N GLN A 140 -49.69 -34.92 -9.91
CA GLN A 140 -48.84 -35.61 -10.91
C GLN A 140 -47.39 -35.24 -10.75
N THR A 141 -46.49 -36.15 -11.12
CA THR A 141 -45.07 -35.89 -11.24
C THR A 141 -44.77 -35.54 -12.68
N LEU A 142 -44.10 -34.39 -12.91
CA LEU A 142 -43.64 -33.97 -14.22
C LEU A 142 -42.10 -34.03 -14.24
N TRP A 143 -41.54 -34.77 -15.15
CA TRP A 143 -40.13 -34.78 -15.46
C TRP A 143 -39.84 -33.64 -16.43
N ARG A 144 -38.83 -32.81 -16.07
CA ARG A 144 -38.43 -31.68 -16.88
C ARG A 144 -36.95 -31.77 -17.26
N ALA A 145 -36.64 -31.50 -18.51
CA ALA A 145 -35.30 -31.29 -19.04
C ALA A 145 -35.34 -29.97 -19.80
N GLN A 146 -34.85 -28.89 -19.19
CA GLN A 146 -35.06 -27.53 -19.70
C GLN A 146 -33.78 -26.72 -19.68
N ALA A 147 -33.57 -25.90 -20.71
CA ALA A 147 -32.66 -24.77 -20.67
C ALA A 147 -33.43 -23.50 -20.22
N SER A 148 -32.87 -22.75 -19.29
CA SER A 148 -33.44 -21.49 -18.81
C SER A 148 -32.54 -20.32 -19.13
N VAL A 149 -33.11 -19.16 -19.41
CA VAL A 149 -32.43 -17.90 -19.56
C VAL A 149 -32.99 -16.91 -18.56
N SER A 150 -32.10 -16.13 -17.92
CA SER A 150 -32.47 -15.03 -17.03
C SER A 150 -31.61 -13.82 -17.34
N TYR A 151 -32.25 -12.65 -17.45
CA TYR A 151 -31.56 -11.38 -17.73
C TYR A 151 -32.26 -10.24 -17.01
N GLU A 152 -31.50 -9.52 -16.15
CA GLU A 152 -31.96 -8.29 -15.50
C GLU A 152 -31.68 -7.09 -16.41
N LEU A 153 -32.72 -6.36 -16.78
CA LEU A 153 -32.57 -5.09 -17.46
C LEU A 153 -32.17 -3.99 -16.45
N ASP A 154 -31.01 -3.40 -16.64
CA ASP A 154 -30.47 -2.37 -15.74
C ASP A 154 -31.05 -0.98 -16.02
N LEU A 155 -32.34 -0.80 -15.79
CA LEU A 155 -33.05 0.47 -16.07
C LEU A 155 -32.66 1.58 -15.11
N PHE A 156 -32.23 1.24 -13.88
CA PHE A 156 -31.95 2.19 -12.81
C PHE A 156 -30.49 2.20 -12.39
N GLY A 157 -29.60 1.58 -13.18
CA GLY A 157 -28.17 1.64 -13.01
C GLY A 157 -27.63 0.85 -11.81
N ARG A 158 -28.33 -0.17 -11.32
CA ARG A 158 -27.84 -1.07 -10.24
C ARG A 158 -26.58 -1.81 -10.68
N ILE A 159 -26.67 -2.48 -11.84
CA ILE A 159 -25.57 -3.28 -12.41
C ILE A 159 -24.43 -2.33 -12.85
N ALA A 160 -24.77 -1.22 -13.49
CA ALA A 160 -23.78 -0.21 -13.86
C ALA A 160 -23.03 0.33 -12.64
N SER A 161 -23.73 0.64 -11.55
CA SER A 161 -23.12 1.09 -10.28
C SER A 161 -22.25 -0.01 -9.65
N ASN A 162 -22.66 -1.30 -9.72
CA ASN A 162 -21.87 -2.42 -9.23
C ASN A 162 -20.55 -2.57 -10.02
N VAL A 163 -20.60 -2.46 -11.35
CA VAL A 163 -19.40 -2.49 -12.20
C VAL A 163 -18.48 -1.31 -11.94
N ASN A 164 -19.04 -0.11 -11.70
CA ASN A 164 -18.26 1.08 -11.37
C ASN A 164 -17.57 0.92 -10.01
N ALA A 165 -18.27 0.42 -8.98
CA ALA A 165 -17.70 0.10 -7.69
C ALA A 165 -16.55 -0.90 -7.81
N ALA A 166 -16.79 -2.05 -8.47
CA ALA A 166 -15.78 -3.08 -8.69
C ALA A 166 -14.58 -2.58 -9.52
N THR A 167 -14.81 -1.62 -10.45
CA THR A 167 -13.70 -1.00 -11.20
C THR A 167 -12.86 -0.10 -10.33
N ALA A 168 -13.47 0.70 -9.47
CA ALA A 168 -12.76 1.52 -8.49
C ALA A 168 -12.01 0.66 -7.46
N ASP A 169 -12.58 -0.49 -7.04
CA ASP A 169 -11.89 -1.45 -6.16
C ASP A 169 -10.62 -2.02 -6.84
N VAL A 170 -10.65 -2.32 -8.14
CA VAL A 170 -9.44 -2.74 -8.88
C VAL A 170 -8.39 -1.64 -8.87
N GLN A 171 -8.78 -0.39 -9.16
CA GLN A 171 -7.87 0.76 -9.16
C GLN A 171 -7.29 1.00 -7.76
N GLN A 172 -8.08 0.81 -6.72
CA GLN A 172 -7.61 0.87 -5.33
C GLN A 172 -6.52 -0.17 -5.06
N GLN A 173 -6.73 -1.43 -5.48
CA GLN A 173 -5.73 -2.50 -5.28
C GLN A 173 -4.46 -2.26 -6.09
N GLU A 174 -4.57 -1.69 -7.29
CA GLU A 174 -3.40 -1.29 -8.09
C GLU A 174 -2.60 -0.18 -7.40
N ALA A 175 -3.25 0.82 -6.81
CA ALA A 175 -2.61 1.86 -6.03
C ALA A 175 -1.99 1.33 -4.71
N LEU A 176 -2.67 0.41 -4.02
CA LEU A 176 -2.13 -0.27 -2.82
C LEU A 176 -0.89 -1.12 -3.15
N TYR A 177 -0.84 -1.76 -4.32
CA TYR A 177 0.37 -2.45 -4.76
C TYR A 177 1.54 -1.49 -4.96
N GLN A 178 1.32 -0.33 -5.57
CA GLN A 178 2.35 0.69 -5.72
C GLN A 178 2.81 1.25 -4.36
N SER A 179 1.89 1.41 -3.42
CA SER A 179 2.21 1.81 -2.05
C SER A 179 3.06 0.77 -1.33
N ALA A 180 2.71 -0.51 -1.46
CA ALA A 180 3.48 -1.62 -0.90
C ALA A 180 4.87 -1.73 -1.53
N LEU A 181 4.99 -1.52 -2.84
CA LEU A 181 6.27 -1.50 -3.54
C LEU A 181 7.18 -0.37 -3.03
N LEU A 182 6.65 0.85 -2.92
CA LEU A 182 7.40 2.00 -2.40
C LEU A 182 7.83 1.78 -0.94
N ALA A 183 6.96 1.22 -0.11
CA ALA A 183 7.27 0.88 1.27
C ALA A 183 8.39 -0.18 1.33
N LEU A 184 8.30 -1.26 0.56
CA LEU A 184 9.33 -2.30 0.49
C LEU A 184 10.70 -1.71 0.13
N GLN A 185 10.74 -0.87 -0.91
CA GLN A 185 11.98 -0.21 -1.34
C GLN A 185 12.58 0.68 -0.23
N ALA A 186 11.74 1.45 0.46
CA ALA A 186 12.19 2.25 1.57
C ALA A 186 12.72 1.39 2.73
N ASP A 187 12.03 0.31 3.08
CA ASP A 187 12.42 -0.60 4.16
C ASP A 187 13.76 -1.32 3.84
N VAL A 188 13.99 -1.70 2.57
CA VAL A 188 15.25 -2.29 2.10
C VAL A 188 16.40 -1.29 2.22
N ALA A 189 16.20 -0.06 1.75
CA ALA A 189 17.21 0.99 1.83
C ALA A 189 17.53 1.36 3.29
N GLN A 190 16.52 1.50 4.14
CA GLN A 190 16.70 1.76 5.58
C GLN A 190 17.45 0.63 6.28
N GLY A 191 17.03 -0.63 6.05
CA GLY A 191 17.71 -1.81 6.61
C GLY A 191 19.17 -1.88 6.17
N TYR A 192 19.44 -1.61 4.90
CA TYR A 192 20.79 -1.53 4.37
C TYR A 192 21.63 -0.45 5.07
N PHE A 193 21.14 0.78 5.17
CA PHE A 193 21.88 1.88 5.81
C PHE A 193 22.06 1.66 7.31
N LEU A 194 21.09 1.04 8.00
CA LEU A 194 21.24 0.64 9.39
C LEU A 194 22.39 -0.36 9.56
N ILE A 195 22.49 -1.38 8.71
CA ILE A 195 23.59 -2.36 8.76
C ILE A 195 24.92 -1.64 8.51
N ARG A 196 25.01 -0.73 7.54
CA ARG A 196 26.22 0.04 7.24
C ARG A 196 26.63 0.96 8.40
N GLN A 197 25.67 1.55 9.10
CA GLN A 197 25.92 2.29 10.34
C GLN A 197 26.52 1.38 11.42
N LEU A 198 25.92 0.21 11.66
CA LEU A 198 26.40 -0.76 12.66
C LEU A 198 27.79 -1.32 12.29
N ASP A 199 28.07 -1.51 11.00
CA ASP A 199 29.41 -1.84 10.53
C ASP A 199 30.43 -0.76 10.88
N ALA A 200 30.07 0.53 10.73
CA ALA A 200 30.92 1.66 11.11
C ALA A 200 31.16 1.71 12.64
N GLU A 201 30.14 1.50 13.43
CA GLU A 201 30.25 1.41 14.90
C GLU A 201 31.12 0.22 15.31
N GLN A 202 31.00 -0.94 14.65
CA GLN A 202 31.86 -2.11 14.92
C GLN A 202 33.33 -1.82 14.65
N VAL A 203 33.66 -1.10 13.56
CA VAL A 203 35.04 -0.69 13.26
C VAL A 203 35.61 0.22 14.38
N ILE A 204 34.79 1.15 14.89
CA ILE A 204 35.17 2.03 16.01
C ILE A 204 35.48 1.19 17.24
N TYR A 205 34.59 0.27 17.64
CA TYR A 205 34.82 -0.60 18.80
C TYR A 205 36.05 -1.49 18.65
N ASN A 206 36.22 -2.12 17.49
CA ASN A 206 37.39 -2.99 17.25
C ASN A 206 38.72 -2.24 17.42
N ARG A 207 38.79 -0.99 16.93
CA ARG A 207 39.94 -0.12 17.11
C ARG A 207 40.14 0.24 18.59
N THR A 208 39.07 0.61 19.28
CA THR A 208 39.08 0.98 20.71
C THR A 208 39.50 -0.19 21.59
N ILE A 209 38.98 -1.38 21.34
CA ILE A 209 39.36 -2.62 22.07
C ILE A 209 40.87 -2.88 21.93
N LYS A 210 41.42 -2.73 20.72
CA LYS A 210 42.86 -2.87 20.50
C LYS A 210 43.67 -1.86 21.32
N LEU A 211 43.27 -0.59 21.27
CA LEU A 211 43.93 0.50 22.03
C LEU A 211 43.86 0.24 23.56
N LEU A 212 42.67 -0.10 24.07
CA LEU A 212 42.47 -0.40 25.50
C LEU A 212 43.27 -1.66 25.94
N GLY A 213 43.40 -2.65 25.05
CA GLY A 213 44.25 -3.83 25.29
C GLY A 213 45.74 -3.45 25.46
N GLU A 214 46.26 -2.65 24.54
CA GLU A 214 47.64 -2.10 24.61
C GLU A 214 47.86 -1.26 25.87
N THR A 215 46.86 -0.44 26.22
CA THR A 215 46.90 0.41 27.43
C THR A 215 46.87 -0.44 28.71
N ARG A 216 46.02 -1.48 28.80
CA ARG A 216 45.96 -2.40 29.91
C ARG A 216 47.31 -3.09 30.09
N ASP A 217 47.98 -3.53 29.03
CA ASP A 217 49.31 -4.19 29.10
C ASP A 217 50.39 -3.24 29.59
N LEU A 218 50.35 -1.99 29.18
CA LEU A 218 51.24 -0.94 29.69
C LEU A 218 51.02 -0.69 31.18
N VAL A 219 49.79 -0.51 31.64
CA VAL A 219 49.42 -0.31 33.05
C VAL A 219 49.83 -1.50 33.90
N GLN A 220 49.61 -2.74 33.40
CA GLN A 220 50.03 -3.98 34.07
C GLN A 220 51.55 -4.05 34.22
N THR A 221 52.31 -3.61 33.23
CA THR A 221 53.77 -3.56 33.28
C THR A 221 54.27 -2.52 34.30
N ARG A 222 53.67 -1.32 34.33
CA ARG A 222 53.96 -0.27 35.32
C ARG A 222 53.63 -0.71 36.73
N PHE A 223 52.52 -1.46 36.95
CA PHE A 223 52.21 -2.04 38.28
C PHE A 223 53.25 -3.00 38.75
N ARG A 224 53.69 -3.93 37.89
CA ARG A 224 54.76 -4.88 38.24
C ARG A 224 56.09 -4.19 38.65
N ASN A 225 56.32 -2.98 38.11
CA ASN A 225 57.47 -2.15 38.45
C ASN A 225 57.22 -1.19 39.62
N GLY A 226 56.05 -1.30 40.30
CA GLY A 226 55.69 -0.45 41.45
C GLY A 226 55.35 1.00 41.10
N LEU A 227 55.07 1.33 39.84
CA LEU A 227 54.87 2.71 39.36
C LEU A 227 53.40 3.18 39.41
N VAL A 228 52.44 2.25 39.47
CA VAL A 228 50.99 2.51 39.55
C VAL A 228 50.32 1.55 40.52
N SER A 229 49.08 1.86 40.91
CA SER A 229 48.31 1.06 41.87
C SER A 229 47.59 -0.12 41.20
N GLU A 230 47.19 -1.14 42.00
CA GLU A 230 46.30 -2.20 41.56
C GLU A 230 44.94 -1.69 41.10
N LEU A 231 44.47 -0.56 41.66
CA LEU A 231 43.27 0.13 41.26
C LEU A 231 43.31 0.54 39.77
N ASP A 232 44.46 1.00 39.27
CA ASP A 232 44.64 1.40 37.88
C ASP A 232 44.58 0.20 36.92
N VAL A 233 45.16 -0.96 37.36
CA VAL A 233 45.03 -2.21 36.60
C VAL A 233 43.58 -2.66 36.52
N SER A 234 42.86 -2.64 37.64
CA SER A 234 41.43 -3.03 37.69
C SER A 234 40.57 -2.12 36.83
N ARG A 235 40.85 -0.80 36.81
CA ARG A 235 40.19 0.15 35.92
C ARG A 235 40.45 -0.17 34.44
N ALA A 236 41.70 -0.40 34.07
CA ALA A 236 42.05 -0.75 32.69
C ALA A 236 41.38 -2.04 32.21
N GLN A 237 41.28 -3.06 33.06
CA GLN A 237 40.56 -4.31 32.78
C GLN A 237 39.07 -4.06 32.61
N THR A 238 38.48 -3.23 33.48
CA THR A 238 37.05 -2.87 33.40
C THR A 238 36.72 -2.16 32.09
N GLU A 239 37.52 -1.17 31.66
CA GLU A 239 37.32 -0.46 30.40
C GLU A 239 37.36 -1.39 29.19
N LEU A 240 38.39 -2.25 29.15
CA LEU A 240 38.51 -3.25 28.08
C LEU A 240 37.30 -4.20 28.02
N ALA A 241 36.89 -4.75 29.17
CA ALA A 241 35.75 -5.68 29.24
C ALA A 241 34.44 -4.98 28.87
N THR A 242 34.26 -3.71 29.27
CA THR A 242 33.10 -2.91 28.90
C THR A 242 33.04 -2.65 27.37
N ALA A 243 34.18 -2.27 26.77
CA ALA A 243 34.25 -2.06 25.33
C ALA A 243 33.97 -3.38 24.55
N GLN A 244 34.47 -4.51 25.00
CA GLN A 244 34.18 -5.83 24.42
C GLN A 244 32.68 -6.18 24.51
N THR A 245 32.04 -5.93 25.65
CA THR A 245 30.61 -6.16 25.84
C THR A 245 29.77 -5.32 24.88
N ASN A 246 30.11 -4.04 24.74
CA ASN A 246 29.43 -3.14 23.82
C ASN A 246 29.63 -3.55 22.35
N ALA A 247 30.84 -3.97 21.96
CA ALA A 247 31.11 -4.49 20.63
C ALA A 247 30.23 -5.70 20.28
N LEU A 248 30.03 -6.62 21.24
CA LEU A 248 29.13 -7.79 21.07
C LEU A 248 27.67 -7.35 20.96
N THR A 249 27.27 -6.26 21.62
CA THR A 249 25.93 -5.70 21.46
C THR A 249 25.71 -5.15 20.04
N ILE A 250 26.69 -4.43 19.49
CA ILE A 250 26.64 -3.97 18.09
C ILE A 250 26.58 -5.14 17.12
N ALA A 251 27.41 -6.16 17.31
CA ALA A 251 27.40 -7.37 16.49
C ALA A 251 26.03 -8.07 16.51
N ARG A 252 25.40 -8.18 17.68
CA ARG A 252 24.04 -8.74 17.81
C ARG A 252 23.01 -7.90 17.05
N ASN A 253 23.04 -6.58 17.20
CA ASN A 253 22.10 -5.68 16.50
C ASN A 253 22.28 -5.77 14.98
N ARG A 254 23.53 -5.85 14.52
CA ARG A 254 23.85 -6.05 13.10
C ARG A 254 23.26 -7.35 12.56
N THR A 255 23.45 -8.46 13.27
CA THR A 255 22.90 -9.77 12.89
C THR A 255 21.36 -9.72 12.81
N THR A 256 20.71 -9.07 13.78
CA THR A 256 19.25 -8.89 13.76
C THR A 256 18.79 -8.07 12.55
N ALA A 257 19.48 -6.98 12.22
CA ALA A 257 19.18 -6.15 11.06
C ALA A 257 19.41 -6.93 9.74
N GLU A 258 20.46 -7.73 9.66
CA GLU A 258 20.75 -8.59 8.50
C GLU A 258 19.66 -9.64 8.28
N HIS A 259 19.18 -10.28 9.36
CA HIS A 259 18.06 -11.22 9.29
C HIS A 259 16.78 -10.55 8.81
N ALA A 260 16.49 -9.33 9.28
CA ALA A 260 15.34 -8.56 8.82
C ALA A 260 15.45 -8.22 7.33
N LEU A 261 16.62 -7.79 6.87
CA LEU A 261 16.86 -7.52 5.46
C LEU A 261 16.69 -8.78 4.60
N ALA A 262 17.18 -9.95 5.04
CA ALA A 262 16.98 -11.21 4.33
C ALA A 262 15.50 -11.51 4.08
N VAL A 263 14.63 -11.27 5.08
CA VAL A 263 13.17 -11.46 4.95
C VAL A 263 12.56 -10.51 3.93
N LEU A 264 13.01 -9.24 3.89
CA LEU A 264 12.56 -8.28 2.86
C LEU A 264 12.93 -8.74 1.44
N LEU A 265 14.09 -9.38 1.29
CA LEU A 265 14.54 -9.97 0.02
C LEU A 265 13.81 -11.28 -0.34
N GLY A 266 12.95 -11.79 0.54
CA GLY A 266 12.28 -13.09 0.38
C GLY A 266 13.22 -14.29 0.54
N LYS A 267 14.32 -14.12 1.27
CA LYS A 267 15.32 -15.16 1.55
C LYS A 267 15.22 -15.66 2.99
N THR A 268 15.66 -16.89 3.23
CA THR A 268 15.87 -17.35 4.59
C THR A 268 17.11 -16.66 5.18
N PRO A 269 17.10 -16.25 6.46
CA PRO A 269 18.28 -15.66 7.09
C PRO A 269 19.53 -16.51 7.00
N ALA A 270 19.39 -17.85 6.93
CA ALA A 270 20.52 -18.78 6.81
C ALA A 270 21.24 -18.70 5.45
N ASP A 271 20.53 -18.27 4.40
CA ASP A 271 21.03 -18.22 3.01
C ASP A 271 21.46 -16.80 2.59
N PHE A 272 21.48 -15.87 3.54
CA PHE A 272 21.83 -14.48 3.27
C PHE A 272 23.00 -14.03 4.15
N ASN A 273 23.99 -13.43 3.52
CA ASN A 273 25.12 -12.82 4.20
C ASN A 273 25.51 -11.53 3.49
N LEU A 274 25.58 -10.43 4.23
CA LEU A 274 26.01 -9.14 3.75
C LEU A 274 27.43 -8.85 4.28
N ALA A 275 28.40 -8.72 3.38
CA ALA A 275 29.77 -8.40 3.76
C ALA A 275 29.82 -7.08 4.56
N ALA A 276 30.58 -7.09 5.67
CA ALA A 276 30.74 -5.90 6.50
C ALA A 276 31.48 -4.78 5.73
N GLN A 277 30.87 -3.61 5.68
CA GLN A 277 31.43 -2.43 5.04
C GLN A 277 30.90 -1.19 5.75
N PRO A 278 31.74 -0.28 6.27
CA PRO A 278 31.28 0.91 6.94
C PRO A 278 30.56 1.87 5.97
N LEU A 279 29.63 2.66 6.50
CA LEU A 279 28.86 3.63 5.78
C LEU A 279 29.76 4.66 5.08
N ALA A 280 29.56 4.86 3.78
CA ALA A 280 30.18 5.96 3.04
C ALA A 280 29.48 7.29 3.39
N THR A 281 30.28 8.34 3.65
CA THR A 281 29.75 9.67 3.99
C THR A 281 29.38 10.45 2.73
N ASN A 282 28.20 10.18 2.16
CA ASN A 282 27.65 10.95 1.05
C ASN A 282 26.55 11.88 1.56
N SER A 283 26.55 13.15 1.16
CA SER A 283 25.43 14.06 1.43
C SER A 283 24.56 14.16 0.17
N ILE A 284 23.28 13.85 0.31
CA ILE A 284 22.29 13.96 -0.74
C ILE A 284 21.37 15.11 -0.40
N ARG A 285 21.15 16.02 -1.34
CA ARG A 285 20.17 17.11 -1.21
C ARG A 285 18.96 16.76 -2.07
N LEU A 286 17.81 16.70 -1.43
CA LEU A 286 16.53 16.36 -2.05
C LEU A 286 15.68 17.64 -2.17
N PRO A 287 15.20 18.00 -3.37
CA PRO A 287 14.26 19.10 -3.51
C PRO A 287 12.87 18.69 -2.98
N ALA A 288 12.23 19.55 -2.18
CA ALA A 288 10.95 19.23 -1.54
C ALA A 288 9.75 19.16 -2.51
N GLY A 289 9.82 19.85 -3.65
CA GLY A 289 8.69 20.00 -4.57
C GLY A 289 7.55 20.86 -4.00
N LEU A 290 6.39 20.85 -4.68
CA LEU A 290 5.20 21.55 -4.24
C LEU A 290 4.26 20.64 -3.44
N PRO A 291 3.55 21.14 -2.42
CA PRO A 291 2.57 20.35 -1.66
C PRO A 291 1.48 19.70 -2.53
N SER A 292 1.03 20.37 -3.58
CA SER A 292 0.03 19.83 -4.51
C SER A 292 0.51 18.59 -5.26
N THR A 293 1.81 18.41 -5.49
CA THR A 293 2.35 17.24 -6.18
C THR A 293 2.25 15.96 -5.36
N LEU A 294 2.07 16.05 -4.03
CA LEU A 294 1.82 14.88 -3.19
C LEU A 294 0.51 14.19 -3.55
N LEU A 295 -0.54 14.97 -3.83
CA LEU A 295 -1.86 14.44 -4.21
C LEU A 295 -1.80 13.68 -5.55
N GLU A 296 -0.85 14.04 -6.42
CA GLU A 296 -0.65 13.36 -7.71
C GLU A 296 0.22 12.11 -7.58
N ARG A 297 1.19 12.13 -6.64
CA ARG A 297 2.28 11.16 -6.64
C ARG A 297 2.10 10.03 -5.65
N ARG A 298 1.50 10.26 -4.51
CA ARG A 298 1.42 9.24 -3.45
C ARG A 298 0.40 8.16 -3.77
N PRO A 299 0.82 6.91 -3.88
CA PRO A 299 -0.09 5.81 -4.19
C PRO A 299 -1.11 5.52 -3.06
N ASP A 300 -0.78 5.79 -1.79
CA ASP A 300 -1.69 5.63 -0.66
C ASP A 300 -2.84 6.66 -0.70
N ILE A 301 -2.58 7.89 -1.14
CA ILE A 301 -3.60 8.91 -1.37
C ILE A 301 -4.51 8.48 -2.52
N ALA A 302 -3.95 7.99 -3.63
CA ALA A 302 -4.71 7.48 -4.75
C ALA A 302 -5.59 6.28 -4.34
N ALA A 303 -5.07 5.35 -3.55
CA ALA A 303 -5.83 4.21 -3.03
C ALA A 303 -7.04 4.67 -2.19
N ALA A 304 -6.85 5.64 -1.30
CA ALA A 304 -7.92 6.19 -0.47
C ALA A 304 -8.97 6.94 -1.31
N GLU A 305 -8.57 7.65 -2.36
CA GLU A 305 -9.48 8.31 -3.30
C GLU A 305 -10.32 7.30 -4.11
N ARG A 306 -9.70 6.19 -4.59
CA ARG A 306 -10.40 5.13 -5.30
C ARG A 306 -11.39 4.37 -4.40
N ALA A 307 -11.06 4.15 -3.11
CA ALA A 307 -12.00 3.60 -2.13
C ALA A 307 -13.24 4.49 -1.99
N MET A 308 -13.06 5.79 -1.88
CA MET A 308 -14.15 6.77 -1.82
C MET A 308 -15.01 6.73 -3.08
N ALA A 309 -14.40 6.59 -4.27
CA ALA A 309 -15.13 6.45 -5.54
C ALA A 309 -15.96 5.16 -5.58
N ALA A 310 -15.42 4.04 -5.07
CA ALA A 310 -16.14 2.78 -4.96
C ALA A 310 -17.37 2.90 -4.05
N ASP A 311 -17.22 3.52 -2.87
CA ASP A 311 -18.32 3.70 -1.92
C ASP A 311 -19.38 4.67 -2.45
N ASN A 312 -18.99 5.71 -3.20
CA ASN A 312 -19.96 6.56 -3.91
C ASN A 312 -20.80 5.75 -4.91
N ALA A 313 -20.19 4.84 -5.65
CA ALA A 313 -20.91 3.96 -6.57
C ALA A 313 -21.84 2.99 -5.81
N ARG A 314 -21.46 2.49 -4.64
CA ARG A 314 -22.29 1.64 -3.77
C ARG A 314 -23.54 2.36 -3.26
N ILE A 315 -23.52 3.70 -3.08
CA ILE A 315 -24.74 4.48 -2.82
C ILE A 315 -25.73 4.33 -3.97
N GLY A 316 -25.25 4.31 -5.22
CA GLY A 316 -26.09 4.08 -6.40
C GLY A 316 -26.78 2.71 -6.36
N ILE A 317 -26.06 1.65 -6.00
CA ILE A 317 -26.62 0.31 -5.83
C ILE A 317 -27.74 0.33 -4.78
N ALA A 318 -27.48 0.91 -3.61
CA ALA A 318 -28.47 0.98 -2.53
C ALA A 318 -29.71 1.81 -2.89
N ARG A 319 -29.55 2.89 -3.65
CA ARG A 319 -30.67 3.70 -4.17
C ARG A 319 -31.49 2.96 -5.20
N ALA A 320 -30.83 2.19 -6.09
CA ALA A 320 -31.54 1.41 -7.12
C ALA A 320 -32.51 0.38 -6.53
N ALA A 321 -32.25 -0.08 -5.29
CA ALA A 321 -33.16 -1.02 -4.59
C ALA A 321 -34.56 -0.42 -4.29
N PHE A 322 -34.78 0.88 -4.38
CA PHE A 322 -36.09 1.52 -4.25
C PHE A 322 -36.93 1.47 -5.53
N PHE A 323 -36.32 1.13 -6.66
CA PHE A 323 -36.95 1.13 -7.96
C PHE A 323 -37.32 -0.28 -8.41
N PRO A 324 -38.30 -0.42 -9.35
CA PRO A 324 -38.68 -1.72 -9.84
C PRO A 324 -37.50 -2.45 -10.52
N LYS A 325 -37.37 -3.75 -10.22
CA LYS A 325 -36.46 -4.65 -10.92
C LYS A 325 -37.21 -5.31 -12.06
N LEU A 326 -36.63 -5.30 -13.27
CA LEU A 326 -37.18 -5.94 -14.44
C LEU A 326 -36.32 -7.13 -14.82
N ASP A 327 -36.85 -8.34 -14.57
CA ASP A 327 -36.17 -9.59 -14.87
C ASP A 327 -36.87 -10.30 -16.06
N LEU A 328 -36.16 -10.44 -17.17
CA LEU A 328 -36.61 -11.20 -18.33
C LEU A 328 -36.17 -12.66 -18.16
N THR A 329 -37.14 -13.57 -18.10
CA THR A 329 -36.86 -14.98 -17.93
C THR A 329 -37.56 -15.82 -19.01
N GLY A 330 -36.97 -16.93 -19.34
CA GLY A 330 -37.55 -17.90 -20.28
C GLY A 330 -37.00 -19.29 -20.04
N ALA A 331 -37.75 -20.29 -20.42
CA ALA A 331 -37.30 -21.66 -20.42
C ALA A 331 -37.81 -22.39 -21.66
N LEU A 332 -37.02 -23.29 -22.20
CA LEU A 332 -37.40 -24.17 -23.31
C LEU A 332 -36.83 -25.57 -23.05
N GLY A 333 -37.54 -26.58 -23.49
CA GLY A 333 -37.09 -27.96 -23.29
C GLY A 333 -38.20 -28.99 -23.44
N TYR A 334 -38.15 -29.99 -22.59
CA TYR A 334 -39.07 -31.12 -22.57
C TYR A 334 -39.70 -31.29 -21.20
N GLU A 335 -40.99 -31.62 -21.18
CA GLU A 335 -41.73 -31.94 -19.98
C GLU A 335 -42.66 -33.14 -20.23
N SER A 336 -42.67 -34.13 -19.32
CA SER A 336 -43.51 -35.31 -19.43
C SER A 336 -43.88 -35.87 -18.07
N SER A 337 -45.06 -36.49 -17.95
CA SER A 337 -45.47 -37.21 -16.76
C SER A 337 -44.72 -38.54 -16.56
N THR A 338 -44.13 -39.08 -17.63
CA THR A 338 -43.30 -40.29 -17.60
C THR A 338 -41.89 -39.99 -18.10
N LEU A 339 -40.90 -40.57 -17.45
CA LEU A 339 -39.48 -40.36 -17.81
C LEU A 339 -39.18 -40.91 -19.21
N GLY A 340 -39.81 -42.05 -19.61
CA GLY A 340 -39.60 -42.69 -20.91
C GLY A 340 -40.11 -41.88 -22.10
N ASP A 341 -41.05 -40.98 -21.88
CA ASP A 341 -41.62 -40.12 -22.94
C ASP A 341 -40.98 -38.73 -22.99
N LEU A 342 -40.06 -38.44 -22.11
CA LEU A 342 -39.46 -37.10 -22.00
C LEU A 342 -38.77 -36.65 -23.32
N GLY A 343 -38.12 -37.56 -24.04
CA GLY A 343 -37.44 -37.25 -25.32
C GLY A 343 -38.36 -37.20 -26.55
N LYS A 344 -39.67 -37.46 -26.39
CA LYS A 344 -40.61 -37.40 -27.51
C LYS A 344 -40.86 -35.98 -28.00
N TRP A 345 -41.12 -35.80 -29.29
CA TRP A 345 -41.42 -34.48 -29.89
C TRP A 345 -42.65 -33.81 -29.24
N SER A 346 -43.62 -34.60 -28.80
CA SER A 346 -44.83 -34.15 -28.09
C SER A 346 -44.57 -33.61 -26.67
N SER A 347 -43.40 -33.89 -26.07
CA SER A 347 -43.02 -33.44 -24.75
C SER A 347 -42.33 -32.08 -24.76
N ARG A 348 -42.13 -31.44 -25.91
CA ARG A 348 -41.53 -30.12 -26.02
C ARG A 348 -42.42 -29.08 -25.39
N THR A 349 -41.79 -28.21 -24.61
CA THR A 349 -42.45 -27.10 -23.93
C THR A 349 -41.59 -25.85 -24.01
N PHE A 350 -42.19 -24.68 -23.94
CA PHE A 350 -41.53 -23.42 -23.74
C PHE A 350 -42.33 -22.55 -22.77
N LEU A 351 -41.63 -21.72 -22.02
CA LEU A 351 -42.21 -20.73 -21.15
C LEU A 351 -41.48 -19.40 -21.42
N LEU A 352 -42.23 -18.36 -21.77
CA LEU A 352 -41.71 -16.99 -21.82
C LEU A 352 -42.39 -16.20 -20.69
N GLY A 353 -41.58 -15.62 -19.85
CA GLY A 353 -42.02 -14.96 -18.63
C GLY A 353 -41.41 -15.59 -17.37
N PRO A 354 -41.73 -15.10 -16.20
CA PRO A 354 -41.12 -15.59 -14.96
C PRO A 354 -41.51 -17.08 -14.73
N VAL A 355 -40.47 -17.90 -14.56
CA VAL A 355 -40.66 -19.34 -14.25
C VAL A 355 -41.28 -19.49 -12.85
N ALA A 356 -41.03 -18.51 -11.97
CA ALA A 356 -41.70 -18.37 -10.68
C ALA A 356 -41.67 -16.87 -10.30
N GLY A 357 -42.82 -16.19 -10.34
CA GLY A 357 -42.93 -14.80 -9.91
C GLY A 357 -43.34 -13.80 -11.02
N THR A 358 -42.98 -12.57 -10.87
CA THR A 358 -43.37 -11.44 -11.73
C THR A 358 -42.17 -10.93 -12.53
N ILE A 359 -42.38 -10.50 -13.79
CA ILE A 359 -41.38 -9.83 -14.64
C ILE A 359 -40.91 -8.50 -13.98
N LEU A 360 -41.83 -7.78 -13.37
CA LEU A 360 -41.59 -6.52 -12.68
C LEU A 360 -41.82 -6.74 -11.19
N SER A 361 -40.78 -6.60 -10.38
CA SER A 361 -40.88 -6.67 -8.92
C SER A 361 -40.57 -5.32 -8.30
N LEU A 362 -41.46 -4.82 -7.47
CA LEU A 362 -41.32 -3.61 -6.68
C LEU A 362 -41.68 -3.92 -5.23
N PRO A 363 -40.74 -3.94 -4.30
CA PRO A 363 -41.06 -4.12 -2.89
C PRO A 363 -41.72 -2.86 -2.34
N LEU A 364 -43.01 -2.93 -1.95
CA LEU A 364 -43.78 -1.81 -1.43
C LEU A 364 -43.50 -1.55 0.04
N PHE A 365 -43.30 -2.60 0.83
CA PHE A 365 -43.01 -2.53 2.26
C PHE A 365 -41.96 -3.58 2.66
N ASP A 366 -40.94 -3.14 3.39
CA ASP A 366 -39.82 -3.97 3.84
C ASP A 366 -39.36 -3.64 5.29
N GLY A 367 -40.23 -3.01 6.09
CA GLY A 367 -39.88 -2.61 7.44
C GLY A 367 -38.74 -1.58 7.55
N GLY A 368 -38.35 -0.93 6.44
CA GLY A 368 -37.29 0.08 6.44
C GLY A 368 -35.91 -0.46 6.01
N GLN A 369 -35.80 -1.71 5.55
CA GLN A 369 -34.54 -2.36 5.19
C GLN A 369 -33.76 -1.54 4.12
N ARG A 370 -34.45 -1.10 3.04
CA ARG A 370 -33.82 -0.29 1.98
C ARG A 370 -33.36 1.07 2.46
N LYS A 371 -34.15 1.72 3.33
CA LYS A 371 -33.77 3.00 3.96
C LYS A 371 -32.48 2.83 4.80
N ALA A 372 -32.41 1.76 5.58
CA ALA A 372 -31.22 1.42 6.35
C ALA A 372 -30.01 1.12 5.44
N GLY A 373 -30.21 0.40 4.31
CA GLY A 373 -29.16 0.12 3.34
C GLY A 373 -28.58 1.39 2.71
N VAL A 374 -29.43 2.38 2.34
CA VAL A 374 -28.93 3.67 1.84
C VAL A 374 -28.21 4.45 2.93
N ALA A 375 -28.70 4.44 4.17
CA ALA A 375 -28.04 5.09 5.30
C ALA A 375 -26.65 4.48 5.57
N GLN A 376 -26.55 3.14 5.54
CA GLN A 376 -25.29 2.42 5.65
C GLN A 376 -24.29 2.80 4.53
N ALA A 377 -24.74 2.80 3.27
CA ALA A 377 -23.88 3.14 2.15
C ALA A 377 -23.35 4.60 2.21
N ARG A 378 -24.20 5.53 2.69
CA ARG A 378 -23.78 6.91 2.91
C ARG A 378 -22.76 7.03 4.04
N ALA A 379 -22.98 6.37 5.16
CA ALA A 379 -22.04 6.35 6.28
C ALA A 379 -20.69 5.77 5.88
N ALA A 380 -20.67 4.69 5.08
CA ALA A 380 -19.43 4.13 4.53
C ALA A 380 -18.69 5.13 3.60
N TYR A 381 -19.42 5.86 2.76
CA TYR A 381 -18.82 6.93 1.96
C TYR A 381 -18.25 8.08 2.82
N GLU A 382 -18.97 8.51 3.87
CA GLU A 382 -18.47 9.53 4.81
C GLU A 382 -17.22 9.08 5.54
N GLU A 383 -17.16 7.79 5.94
CA GLU A 383 -15.96 7.17 6.50
C GLU A 383 -14.78 7.22 5.51
N SER A 384 -15.01 6.82 4.25
CA SER A 384 -13.99 6.87 3.21
C SER A 384 -13.48 8.29 2.95
N VAL A 385 -14.36 9.30 2.99
CA VAL A 385 -13.97 10.72 2.92
C VAL A 385 -13.08 11.15 4.07
N ALA A 386 -13.41 10.72 5.30
CA ALA A 386 -12.59 11.01 6.48
C ALA A 386 -11.22 10.33 6.39
N ASN A 387 -11.17 9.06 5.97
CA ASN A 387 -9.95 8.30 5.77
C ASN A 387 -9.05 8.92 4.68
N TYR A 388 -9.63 9.36 3.56
CA TYR A 388 -8.90 10.09 2.53
C TYR A 388 -8.25 11.36 3.07
N ARG A 389 -9.02 12.20 3.79
CA ARG A 389 -8.50 13.42 4.40
C ARG A 389 -7.39 13.14 5.41
N GLN A 390 -7.55 12.10 6.23
CA GLN A 390 -6.53 11.70 7.20
C GLN A 390 -5.24 11.22 6.51
N THR A 391 -5.36 10.47 5.42
CA THR A 391 -4.20 10.03 4.62
C THR A 391 -3.43 11.23 4.06
N VAL A 392 -4.14 12.24 3.53
CA VAL A 392 -3.52 13.47 3.03
C VAL A 392 -2.83 14.25 4.16
N LEU A 393 -3.46 14.39 5.33
CA LEU A 393 -2.83 15.06 6.48
C LEU A 393 -1.58 14.32 6.97
N ASN A 394 -1.60 12.99 6.99
CA ASN A 394 -0.43 12.19 7.32
C ASN A 394 0.69 12.39 6.30
N ALA A 395 0.36 12.45 5.01
CA ALA A 395 1.33 12.71 3.95
C ALA A 395 2.04 14.06 4.13
N PHE A 396 1.30 15.12 4.43
CA PHE A 396 1.91 16.44 4.73
C PHE A 396 2.80 16.37 5.97
N ARG A 397 2.35 15.73 7.04
CA ARG A 397 3.16 15.56 8.26
C ARG A 397 4.48 14.84 7.97
N GLU A 398 4.45 13.77 7.18
CA GLU A 398 5.64 12.99 6.84
C GLU A 398 6.66 13.81 6.06
N VAL A 399 6.21 14.63 5.11
CA VAL A 399 7.10 15.53 4.36
C VAL A 399 7.67 16.62 5.24
N GLU A 400 6.85 17.29 6.05
CA GLU A 400 7.33 18.32 7.01
C GLU A 400 8.36 17.76 7.98
N ASN A 401 8.10 16.57 8.54
CA ASN A 401 9.05 15.87 9.40
C ASN A 401 10.37 15.58 8.66
N GLY A 402 10.29 14.99 7.46
CA GLY A 402 11.49 14.67 6.68
C GLY A 402 12.34 15.90 6.31
N LEU A 403 11.69 17.03 5.99
CA LEU A 403 12.40 18.30 5.71
C LEU A 403 13.06 18.86 6.97
N SER A 404 12.35 18.84 8.11
CA SER A 404 12.88 19.25 9.40
C SER A 404 14.07 18.38 9.82
N ASP A 405 13.92 17.05 9.68
CA ASP A 405 14.97 16.09 10.03
C ASP A 405 16.24 16.32 9.20
N GLN A 406 16.12 16.52 7.89
CA GLN A 406 17.27 16.84 7.04
C GLN A 406 18.01 18.10 7.54
N ARG A 407 17.28 19.17 7.78
CA ARG A 407 17.85 20.46 8.23
C ARG A 407 18.51 20.34 9.60
N ILE A 408 17.85 19.68 10.56
CA ILE A 408 18.33 19.54 11.93
C ILE A 408 19.53 18.59 11.99
N LEU A 409 19.47 17.45 11.30
CA LEU A 409 20.58 16.50 11.26
C LEU A 409 21.83 17.10 10.62
N ASP A 410 21.71 17.92 9.58
CA ASP A 410 22.86 18.63 9.00
C ASP A 410 23.52 19.58 10.02
N GLN A 411 22.73 20.30 10.81
CA GLN A 411 23.24 21.17 11.89
C GLN A 411 23.90 20.34 13.02
N GLN A 412 23.27 19.23 13.41
CA GLN A 412 23.82 18.32 14.43
C GLN A 412 25.16 17.71 13.96
N ILE A 413 25.27 17.28 12.71
CA ILE A 413 26.50 16.73 12.15
C ILE A 413 27.61 17.78 12.12
N GLN A 414 27.32 19.04 11.80
CA GLN A 414 28.31 20.12 11.84
C GLN A 414 28.82 20.33 13.25
N ALA A 415 27.96 20.46 14.26
CA ALA A 415 28.33 20.60 15.67
C ALA A 415 29.12 19.38 16.17
N GLN A 416 28.67 18.17 15.78
CA GLN A 416 29.33 16.92 16.15
C GLN A 416 30.74 16.79 15.56
N ASN A 417 30.94 17.20 14.32
CA ASN A 417 32.27 17.20 13.69
C ASN A 417 33.26 18.09 14.45
N GLN A 418 32.80 19.23 14.95
CA GLN A 418 33.63 20.12 15.79
C GLN A 418 33.94 19.48 17.15
N ALA A 419 32.95 18.89 17.82
CA ALA A 419 33.13 18.19 19.09
C ALA A 419 34.08 17.00 18.92
N LEU A 420 33.94 16.21 17.87
CA LEU A 420 34.79 15.07 17.55
C LEU A 420 36.26 15.51 17.29
N SER A 421 36.45 16.60 16.54
CA SER A 421 37.79 17.15 16.30
C SER A 421 38.46 17.56 17.58
N SER A 422 37.76 18.30 18.48
CA SER A 422 38.25 18.74 19.78
C SER A 422 38.54 17.55 20.70
N SER A 423 37.69 16.54 20.75
CA SER A 423 37.88 15.33 21.55
C SER A 423 39.09 14.51 21.09
N ARG A 424 39.30 14.39 19.76
CA ARG A 424 40.50 13.74 19.22
C ARG A 424 41.77 14.41 19.65
N HIS A 425 41.79 15.73 19.61
CA HIS A 425 42.97 16.49 20.04
C HIS A 425 43.21 16.36 21.55
N ALA A 426 42.17 16.48 22.38
CA ALA A 426 42.24 16.28 23.83
C ALA A 426 42.75 14.88 24.19
N ASN A 427 42.23 13.85 23.51
CA ASN A 427 42.65 12.46 23.74
C ASN A 427 44.12 12.23 23.39
N GLN A 428 44.60 12.76 22.26
CA GLN A 428 46.02 12.70 21.90
C GLN A 428 46.93 13.38 22.95
N LEU A 429 46.52 14.53 23.45
CA LEU A 429 47.26 15.25 24.50
C LEU A 429 47.26 14.48 25.84
N SER A 430 46.13 13.87 26.21
CA SER A 430 46.01 13.06 27.43
C SER A 430 46.95 11.84 27.37
N HIS A 431 46.97 11.12 26.30
CA HIS A 431 47.90 10.00 26.13
C HIS A 431 49.37 10.41 26.14
N LEU A 432 49.73 11.57 25.54
CA LEU A 432 51.10 12.10 25.57
C LEU A 432 51.49 12.44 26.99
N ARG A 433 50.68 13.27 27.70
CA ARG A 433 50.95 13.70 29.08
C ARG A 433 51.02 12.54 30.06
N TYR A 434 50.20 11.53 29.91
CA TYR A 434 50.27 10.33 30.74
C TYR A 434 51.58 9.56 30.54
N ARG A 435 52.05 9.45 29.30
CA ARG A 435 53.36 8.81 29.03
C ARG A 435 54.51 9.54 29.71
N GLU A 436 54.42 10.89 29.78
CA GLU A 436 55.37 11.76 30.44
C GLU A 436 55.19 11.81 31.98
N GLY A 437 54.15 11.14 32.52
CA GLY A 437 53.86 11.12 33.97
C GLY A 437 53.23 12.42 34.51
N ALA A 438 52.74 13.29 33.64
CA ALA A 438 52.20 14.61 34.01
C ALA A 438 50.70 14.59 34.41
N ILE A 439 49.97 13.51 34.13
CA ILE A 439 48.54 13.32 34.51
C ILE A 439 48.28 11.89 34.99
N SER A 440 47.13 11.69 35.64
CA SER A 440 46.72 10.40 36.16
C SER A 440 46.15 9.49 35.03
N TYR A 441 46.11 8.18 35.27
CA TYR A 441 45.47 7.25 34.36
C TYR A 441 43.94 7.49 34.22
N LEU A 442 43.32 8.03 35.28
CA LEU A 442 41.92 8.41 35.26
C LEU A 442 41.61 9.42 34.15
N ASP A 443 42.49 10.44 33.97
CA ASP A 443 42.33 11.45 32.94
C ASP A 443 42.39 10.86 31.53
N VAL A 444 43.19 9.82 31.34
CA VAL A 444 43.25 9.05 30.07
C VAL A 444 41.94 8.30 29.85
N ILE A 445 41.45 7.59 30.85
CA ILE A 445 40.15 6.87 30.77
C ILE A 445 39.04 7.82 30.36
N ASP A 446 38.93 8.99 30.99
CA ASP A 446 37.87 9.96 30.71
C ASP A 446 37.98 10.50 29.26
N SER A 447 39.20 10.72 28.76
CA SER A 447 39.42 11.15 27.40
C SER A 447 39.12 10.03 26.38
N ASP A 448 39.47 8.78 26.69
CA ASP A 448 39.17 7.59 25.84
C ASP A 448 37.66 7.34 25.77
N ARG A 449 36.95 7.44 26.88
CA ARG A 449 35.47 7.33 26.90
C ARG A 449 34.83 8.44 26.08
N THR A 450 35.30 9.67 26.23
CA THR A 450 34.76 10.83 25.53
C THR A 450 34.93 10.68 24.03
N ILE A 451 36.12 10.33 23.52
CA ILE A 451 36.34 10.17 22.09
C ILE A 451 35.52 9.00 21.52
N LEU A 452 35.43 7.87 22.23
CA LEU A 452 34.60 6.73 21.80
C LEU A 452 33.14 7.15 21.65
N GLN A 453 32.59 7.86 22.63
CA GLN A 453 31.23 8.39 22.60
C GLN A 453 31.00 9.33 21.39
N GLN A 454 31.95 10.26 21.14
CA GLN A 454 31.86 11.21 20.03
C GLN A 454 31.93 10.49 18.65
N GLU A 455 32.78 9.48 18.52
CA GLU A 455 32.89 8.70 17.29
C GLU A 455 31.64 7.86 17.01
N GLN A 456 31.06 7.23 18.04
CA GLN A 456 29.80 6.53 17.94
C GLN A 456 28.66 7.47 17.53
N LEU A 457 28.51 8.61 18.21
CA LEU A 457 27.47 9.58 17.88
C LEU A 457 27.63 10.09 16.43
N SER A 458 28.86 10.30 15.98
CA SER A 458 29.12 10.68 14.57
C SER A 458 28.69 9.60 13.59
N ALA A 459 28.93 8.31 13.87
CA ALA A 459 28.48 7.19 13.04
C ALA A 459 26.95 7.12 13.01
N GLN A 460 26.29 7.24 14.17
CA GLN A 460 24.83 7.22 14.31
C GLN A 460 24.15 8.38 13.58
N LEU A 461 24.67 9.60 13.69
CA LEU A 461 24.12 10.77 13.00
C LEU A 461 24.24 10.63 11.47
N ASN A 462 25.36 10.09 10.97
CA ASN A 462 25.50 9.83 9.54
C ASN A 462 24.51 8.76 9.06
N GLY A 463 24.32 7.68 9.82
CA GLY A 463 23.28 6.67 9.53
C GLY A 463 21.88 7.25 9.54
N SER A 464 21.54 8.01 10.58
CA SER A 464 20.25 8.69 10.72
C SER A 464 19.97 9.64 9.54
N ARG A 465 20.98 10.37 9.05
CA ARG A 465 20.85 11.25 7.88
C ARG A 465 20.49 10.47 6.62
N MET A 466 21.12 9.29 6.40
CA MET A 466 20.79 8.46 5.24
C MET A 466 19.38 7.90 5.33
N MET A 467 18.97 7.42 6.51
CA MET A 467 17.60 6.94 6.75
C MET A 467 16.56 8.05 6.59
N ALA A 468 16.82 9.25 7.13
CA ALA A 468 15.94 10.41 6.93
C ALA A 468 15.82 10.82 5.46
N SER A 469 16.88 10.64 4.65
CA SER A 469 16.82 10.86 3.20
C SER A 469 15.87 9.86 2.52
N VAL A 470 15.92 8.58 2.93
CA VAL A 470 14.99 7.55 2.44
C VAL A 470 13.55 7.87 2.84
N ASP A 471 13.32 8.26 4.10
CA ASP A 471 12.00 8.63 4.60
C ASP A 471 11.41 9.82 3.84
N LEU A 472 12.20 10.84 3.56
CA LEU A 472 11.75 11.99 2.78
C LEU A 472 11.40 11.58 1.34
N ILE A 473 12.22 10.75 0.67
CA ILE A 473 11.90 10.24 -0.67
C ILE A 473 10.58 9.45 -0.65
N ARG A 474 10.39 8.58 0.33
CA ARG A 474 9.15 7.83 0.50
C ARG A 474 7.95 8.76 0.72
N ALA A 475 8.09 9.75 1.61
CA ALA A 475 7.04 10.73 1.92
C ALA A 475 6.64 11.55 0.69
N LEU A 476 7.59 11.85 -0.20
CA LEU A 476 7.34 12.54 -1.47
C LEU A 476 6.75 11.63 -2.57
N GLY A 477 6.51 10.35 -2.27
CA GLY A 477 5.90 9.40 -3.19
C GLY A 477 6.89 8.71 -4.13
N GLY A 478 8.19 8.67 -3.81
CA GLY A 478 9.25 8.05 -4.62
C GLY A 478 9.94 9.02 -5.57
N GLY A 479 10.72 8.48 -6.50
CA GLY A 479 11.73 9.18 -7.25
C GLY A 479 11.33 10.41 -8.04
N TRP A 480 12.31 11.26 -8.20
CA TRP A 480 12.31 12.41 -9.12
C TRP A 480 12.75 11.92 -10.50
N TYR A 481 11.88 12.05 -11.48
CA TYR A 481 12.30 11.91 -12.87
C TYR A 481 12.98 13.22 -13.26
N ASP A 482 14.26 13.17 -13.62
CA ASP A 482 14.91 14.26 -14.32
C ASP A 482 14.20 14.44 -15.67
N ALA A 483 13.37 15.46 -15.77
CA ALA A 483 12.72 15.84 -17.03
C ALA A 483 13.75 16.20 -18.13
N GLU A 484 15.01 16.41 -17.78
CA GLU A 484 16.09 16.71 -18.72
C GLU A 484 16.65 15.49 -19.47
N SER A 485 16.49 14.25 -18.93
CA SER A 485 16.98 13.06 -19.63
C SER A 485 16.10 12.65 -20.82
N SER A 486 14.82 13.00 -20.82
CA SER A 486 13.88 12.68 -21.91
C SER A 486 14.03 13.57 -23.15
N LEU A 487 14.70 14.70 -23.05
CA LEU A 487 14.97 15.60 -24.19
C LEU A 487 16.25 15.25 -24.95
N LYS A 488 17.17 14.47 -24.38
CA LYS A 488 18.44 14.06 -25.06
C LYS A 488 18.30 12.79 -25.90
N THR A 489 17.19 12.08 -25.87
CA THR A 489 16.96 10.87 -26.70
C THR A 489 16.13 11.15 -27.95
N LYS A 490 15.84 12.41 -28.28
CA LYS A 490 15.13 12.84 -29.51
C LYS A 490 15.93 13.83 -30.36
N SER A 491 17.25 13.74 -30.33
CA SER A 491 18.07 14.46 -31.29
C SER A 491 18.87 13.48 -32.16
#